data_b454e6e65850d8739b10c6c1c5b32fa6
#
_entry.id   b454e6e65850d8739b10c6c1c5b32fa6
#
_cell.length_a   1.000
_cell.length_b   1.000
_cell.length_c   1.000
_cell.angle_alpha   90.00
_cell.angle_beta   90.00
_cell.angle_gamma   90.00
#
_symmetry.space_group_name_H-M   'P 1'
#
loop_
_entity.id
_entity.type
_entity.pdbx_description
1 polymer ?
#
loop_
_entity_poly.entity_id
_entity_poly.type
_entity_poly.pdbx_seq_one_letter_code
_entity_poly.pdbx_strand_id
1 'polypeptide(L)'
;LGVLSVTVEDESSTFLKRLKSPDSPIYEHYKAILNDTIDEQSPELSDEEREIILNHVLSSSTGDKSEMKTLGFEHHGVDSDVIFSQNMESRGTLSSLAFFSVMLSVLSKWTLCLIDELDMSLHPKYVRELVRLFRDPKTNPHQSQLIFSSHDVTLMAGIGLDGFSVLDRDQIWFTEKDSRTGQAELFPLTSFHVRRDENYMRNYFNGVYGALPDARIHDLFLQTLASLDEE
;
A
#
# COMPACT_ATOMS: atom_id res chain seq x y z
N LEU A 1 10.98 -9.11 2.46
CA LEU A 1 11.13 -7.92 3.30
C LEU A 1 12.53 -7.82 3.94
N GLY A 2 13.22 -8.91 4.24
CA GLY A 2 14.52 -8.92 4.92
C GLY A 2 14.47 -8.52 6.40
N VAL A 3 13.29 -8.24 6.93
CA VAL A 3 13.06 -7.93 8.34
C VAL A 3 12.92 -9.22 9.12
N LEU A 4 13.70 -9.37 10.21
CA LEU A 4 13.68 -10.55 11.09
C LEU A 4 12.55 -10.47 12.11
N SER A 5 12.42 -9.29 12.73
CA SER A 5 11.39 -9.02 13.72
C SER A 5 10.97 -7.55 13.69
N VAL A 6 9.80 -7.27 14.25
CA VAL A 6 9.33 -5.90 14.48
C VAL A 6 9.04 -5.76 15.96
N THR A 7 9.72 -4.81 16.61
CA THR A 7 9.54 -4.49 18.01
C THR A 7 8.80 -3.17 18.16
N VAL A 8 8.10 -3.00 19.28
CA VAL A 8 7.46 -1.73 19.64
C VAL A 8 8.32 -1.11 20.73
N GLU A 9 8.95 0.01 20.41
CA GLU A 9 9.78 0.76 21.36
C GLU A 9 8.99 1.92 21.96
N ASP A 10 9.10 2.11 23.27
CA ASP A 10 8.55 3.27 23.96
C ASP A 10 9.54 4.43 23.89
N GLU A 11 9.44 5.26 22.86
CA GLU A 11 10.23 6.50 22.72
C GLU A 11 9.63 7.69 23.47
N SER A 12 8.44 7.52 24.09
CA SER A 12 7.72 8.62 24.72
C SER A 12 8.54 9.39 25.73
N SER A 13 9.41 8.72 26.50
CA SER A 13 10.23 9.36 27.51
C SER A 13 11.42 10.16 26.95
N THR A 14 12.02 9.71 25.85
CA THR A 14 13.24 10.32 25.27
C THR A 14 12.89 11.44 24.30
N PHE A 15 11.89 11.24 23.45
CA PHE A 15 11.42 12.28 22.53
C PHE A 15 10.78 13.45 23.27
N LEU A 16 9.88 13.18 24.23
CA LEU A 16 9.27 14.22 25.05
C LEU A 16 10.27 14.97 25.91
N LYS A 17 11.34 14.33 26.41
CA LYS A 17 12.43 15.00 27.11
C LYS A 17 13.19 15.93 26.18
N ARG A 18 13.44 15.53 24.93
CA ARG A 18 14.11 16.36 23.91
C ARG A 18 13.20 17.50 23.44
N LEU A 19 11.90 17.26 23.28
CA LEU A 19 10.90 18.26 22.92
C LEU A 19 10.75 19.35 24.01
N LYS A 20 11.01 19.00 25.27
CA LYS A 20 10.93 19.91 26.44
C LYS A 20 12.24 20.63 26.74
N SER A 21 13.35 20.25 26.14
CA SER A 21 14.64 20.85 26.37
C SER A 21 14.84 22.04 25.41
N PRO A 22 14.88 23.29 25.91
CA PRO A 22 15.11 24.48 25.07
C PRO A 22 16.40 24.41 24.25
N ASP A 23 17.39 23.63 24.70
CA ASP A 23 18.67 23.43 24.02
C ASP A 23 18.64 22.33 22.96
N SER A 24 17.47 21.68 22.75
CA SER A 24 17.33 20.61 21.78
C SER A 24 17.02 21.17 20.39
N PRO A 25 17.75 20.75 19.35
CA PRO A 25 17.39 21.10 17.95
C PRO A 25 15.96 20.72 17.56
N ILE A 26 15.38 19.70 18.21
CA ILE A 26 13.99 19.26 17.99
C ILE A 26 13.01 20.27 18.56
N TYR A 27 13.30 20.82 19.73
CA TYR A 27 12.49 21.87 20.36
C TYR A 27 12.43 23.11 19.48
N GLU A 28 13.58 23.62 19.04
CA GLU A 28 13.65 24.80 18.17
C GLU A 28 12.96 24.58 16.82
N HIS A 29 13.12 23.40 16.22
CA HIS A 29 12.46 23.06 14.97
C HIS A 29 10.94 23.00 15.11
N TYR A 30 10.44 22.37 16.18
CA TYR A 30 9.00 22.27 16.45
C TYR A 30 8.38 23.63 16.81
N LYS A 31 9.12 24.45 17.53
CA LYS A 31 8.75 25.82 17.84
C LYS A 31 8.64 26.69 16.59
N ALA A 32 9.56 26.53 15.63
CA ALA A 32 9.51 27.23 14.35
C ALA A 32 8.27 26.85 13.54
N ILE A 33 7.98 25.54 13.41
CA ILE A 33 6.78 25.06 12.69
C ILE A 33 5.49 25.59 13.34
N LEU A 34 5.40 25.60 14.67
CA LEU A 34 4.23 26.12 15.36
C LEU A 34 4.07 27.62 15.16
N ASN A 35 5.15 28.39 15.19
CA ASN A 35 5.10 29.81 14.90
C ASN A 35 4.62 30.10 13.48
N ASP A 36 5.18 29.41 12.47
CA ASP A 36 4.75 29.55 11.07
C ASP A 36 3.25 29.21 10.92
N THR A 37 2.78 28.16 11.59
CA THR A 37 1.35 27.76 11.58
C THR A 37 0.45 28.80 12.24
N ILE A 38 0.90 29.42 13.36
CA ILE A 38 0.15 30.48 14.06
C ILE A 38 0.10 31.73 13.19
N ASP A 39 1.20 32.08 12.51
CA ASP A 39 1.27 33.23 11.60
C ASP A 39 0.35 33.08 10.40
N GLU A 40 0.23 31.89 9.85
CA GLU A 40 -0.67 31.61 8.73
C GLU A 40 -2.16 31.64 9.13
N GLN A 41 -2.50 31.13 10.31
CA GLN A 41 -3.89 30.97 10.76
C GLN A 41 -4.43 32.16 11.54
N SER A 42 -3.56 32.93 12.18
CA SER A 42 -3.94 34.04 13.06
C SER A 42 -2.93 35.17 13.03
N PRO A 43 -2.79 35.89 11.90
CA PRO A 43 -1.79 36.95 11.75
C PRO A 43 -2.02 38.18 12.67
N GLU A 44 -3.19 38.27 13.29
CA GLU A 44 -3.60 39.43 14.15
C GLU A 44 -3.11 39.29 15.61
N LEU A 45 -2.55 38.14 16.00
CA LEU A 45 -2.10 37.90 17.39
C LEU A 45 -0.85 38.72 17.71
N SER A 46 -0.82 39.31 18.90
CA SER A 46 0.37 39.95 19.45
C SER A 46 1.44 38.90 19.83
N ASP A 47 2.69 39.35 19.92
CA ASP A 47 3.80 38.44 20.27
C ASP A 47 3.60 37.78 21.65
N GLU A 48 2.94 38.47 22.61
CA GLU A 48 2.62 37.93 23.94
C GLU A 48 1.54 36.81 23.84
N GLU A 49 0.51 37.00 23.03
CA GLU A 49 -0.55 35.98 22.81
C GLU A 49 -0.01 34.75 22.10
N ARG A 50 0.88 34.94 21.14
CA ARG A 50 1.57 33.86 20.44
C ARG A 50 2.41 33.02 21.37
N GLU A 51 3.17 33.66 22.26
CA GLU A 51 4.00 32.97 23.25
C GLU A 51 3.17 32.20 24.28
N ILE A 52 2.00 32.72 24.67
CA ILE A 52 1.04 32.02 25.53
C ILE A 52 0.48 30.77 24.84
N ILE A 53 0.06 30.88 23.58
CA ILE A 53 -0.47 29.74 22.79
C ILE A 53 0.63 28.69 22.61
N LEU A 54 1.83 29.12 22.24
CA LEU A 54 2.97 28.23 22.02
C LEU A 54 3.33 27.45 23.31
N ASN A 55 3.40 28.15 24.43
CA ASN A 55 3.66 27.52 25.72
C ASN A 55 2.51 26.59 26.16
N HIS A 56 1.27 26.95 25.83
CA HIS A 56 0.12 26.11 26.12
C HIS A 56 0.13 24.84 25.26
N VAL A 57 0.41 24.91 23.94
CA VAL A 57 0.51 23.76 23.05
C VAL A 57 1.68 22.85 23.45
N LEU A 58 2.84 23.43 23.74
CA LEU A 58 4.02 22.68 24.19
C LEU A 58 3.81 22.04 25.58
N SER A 59 3.01 22.64 26.46
CA SER A 59 2.69 22.10 27.78
C SER A 59 1.52 21.12 27.76
N SER A 60 0.50 21.34 26.93
CA SER A 60 -0.69 20.48 26.82
C SER A 60 -0.42 19.20 26.07
N SER A 61 0.59 19.14 25.21
CA SER A 61 1.13 17.88 24.65
C SER A 61 1.64 16.91 25.74
N THR A 62 1.55 17.30 27.02
CA THR A 62 2.05 16.54 28.17
C THR A 62 0.97 15.97 29.09
N GLY A 63 -0.32 16.22 28.79
CA GLY A 63 -1.44 15.86 29.69
C GLY A 63 -2.01 14.47 29.52
N ASP A 64 -1.82 13.85 28.38
CA ASP A 64 -2.24 12.46 28.16
C ASP A 64 -0.99 11.60 27.96
N LYS A 65 -0.88 10.52 28.72
CA LYS A 65 0.14 9.50 28.54
C LYS A 65 -0.19 8.68 27.28
N SER A 66 -0.24 9.33 26.12
CA SER A 66 -0.14 8.62 24.87
C SER A 66 1.32 8.16 24.74
N GLU A 67 1.58 6.94 25.17
CA GLU A 67 2.83 6.25 24.90
C GLU A 67 3.05 6.31 23.39
N MET A 68 3.96 7.15 22.94
CA MET A 68 4.35 7.20 21.53
C MET A 68 5.21 5.97 21.29
N LYS A 69 4.59 4.93 20.71
CA LYS A 69 5.25 3.69 20.36
C LYS A 69 5.76 3.81 18.94
N THR A 70 7.05 3.57 18.77
CA THR A 70 7.68 3.47 17.45
C THR A 70 7.98 2.00 17.13
N LEU A 71 8.02 1.71 15.83
CA LEU A 71 8.36 0.39 15.34
C LEU A 71 9.86 0.30 15.10
N GLY A 72 10.52 -0.68 15.71
CA GLY A 72 11.88 -1.11 15.40
C GLY A 72 11.85 -2.32 14.47
N PHE A 73 12.66 -2.30 13.41
CA PHE A 73 12.77 -3.35 12.40
C PHE A 73 14.14 -3.99 12.50
N GLU A 74 14.18 -5.24 12.89
CA GLU A 74 15.42 -6.00 13.00
C GLU A 74 15.81 -6.62 11.65
N HIS A 75 17.05 -6.38 11.24
CA HIS A 75 17.64 -6.90 10.01
C HIS A 75 18.94 -7.64 10.30
N HIS A 76 19.25 -8.64 9.50
CA HIS A 76 20.58 -9.26 9.53
C HIS A 76 21.65 -8.28 9.05
N GLY A 77 22.61 -7.97 9.92
CA GLY A 77 23.82 -7.25 9.57
C GLY A 77 24.97 -8.21 9.25
N VAL A 78 26.13 -7.66 8.88
CA VAL A 78 27.32 -8.46 8.54
C VAL A 78 27.90 -9.14 9.78
N ASP A 79 28.00 -8.41 10.90
CA ASP A 79 28.60 -8.89 12.15
C ASP A 79 27.57 -9.15 13.26
N SER A 80 26.41 -8.48 13.20
CA SER A 80 25.31 -8.61 14.17
C SER A 80 24.02 -8.09 13.58
N ASP A 81 22.89 -8.50 14.15
CA ASP A 81 21.59 -7.95 13.79
C ASP A 81 21.50 -6.45 14.15
N VAL A 82 20.84 -5.69 13.30
CA VAL A 82 20.72 -4.23 13.41
C VAL A 82 19.24 -3.85 13.44
N ILE A 83 18.87 -2.96 14.36
CA ILE A 83 17.51 -2.43 14.44
C ILE A 83 17.43 -1.09 13.71
N PHE A 84 16.57 -1.02 12.70
CA PHE A 84 16.24 0.22 11.99
C PHE A 84 14.97 0.84 12.55
N SER A 85 14.96 2.16 12.67
CA SER A 85 13.74 2.89 12.98
C SER A 85 12.82 2.91 11.75
N GLN A 86 11.54 3.16 11.97
CA GLN A 86 10.53 3.24 10.91
C GLN A 86 10.93 4.19 9.76
N ASN A 87 11.64 5.29 10.06
CA ASN A 87 12.06 6.27 9.06
C ASN A 87 13.18 5.75 8.14
N MET A 88 13.86 4.68 8.52
CA MET A 88 14.93 4.05 7.74
C MET A 88 14.39 2.92 6.84
N GLU A 89 13.13 2.53 7.05
CA GLU A 89 12.50 1.49 6.26
C GLU A 89 11.98 1.96 4.90
N SER A 90 11.92 1.03 3.97
CA SER A 90 11.31 1.30 2.67
C SER A 90 9.80 1.51 2.81
N ARG A 91 9.23 2.37 1.96
CA ARG A 91 7.76 2.54 1.89
C ARG A 91 7.05 1.21 1.62
N GLY A 92 7.64 0.35 0.77
CA GLY A 92 7.09 -0.97 0.48
C GLY A 92 7.02 -1.87 1.73
N THR A 93 8.05 -1.86 2.59
CA THR A 93 8.06 -2.59 3.86
C THR A 93 6.94 -2.12 4.77
N LEU A 94 6.82 -0.80 4.95
CA LEU A 94 5.79 -0.20 5.82
C LEU A 94 4.38 -0.46 5.30
N SER A 95 4.16 -0.28 3.99
CA SER A 95 2.87 -0.56 3.36
C SER A 95 2.49 -2.04 3.49
N SER A 96 3.44 -2.95 3.29
CA SER A 96 3.20 -4.39 3.46
C SER A 96 2.84 -4.74 4.90
N LEU A 97 3.56 -4.17 5.89
CA LEU A 97 3.26 -4.40 7.30
C LEU A 97 1.86 -3.92 7.67
N ALA A 98 1.51 -2.69 7.29
CA ALA A 98 0.19 -2.12 7.53
C ALA A 98 -0.91 -2.97 6.86
N PHE A 99 -0.70 -3.34 5.60
CA PHE A 99 -1.63 -4.14 4.84
C PHE A 99 -1.89 -5.51 5.48
N PHE A 100 -0.83 -6.27 5.80
CA PHE A 100 -0.98 -7.59 6.43
C PHE A 100 -1.55 -7.51 7.84
N SER A 101 -1.31 -6.43 8.58
CA SER A 101 -1.95 -6.20 9.89
C SER A 101 -3.47 -6.05 9.76
N VAL A 102 -3.94 -5.34 8.74
CA VAL A 102 -5.38 -5.25 8.42
C VAL A 102 -5.93 -6.61 8.02
N MET A 103 -5.20 -7.39 7.21
CA MET A 103 -5.63 -8.73 6.79
C MET A 103 -5.78 -9.70 7.96
N LEU A 104 -4.94 -9.61 8.98
CA LEU A 104 -5.13 -10.39 10.22
C LEU A 104 -6.48 -10.09 10.87
N SER A 105 -6.86 -8.81 10.94
CA SER A 105 -8.18 -8.42 11.47
C SER A 105 -9.34 -8.89 10.59
N VAL A 106 -9.17 -8.83 9.25
CA VAL A 106 -10.18 -9.31 8.29
C VAL A 106 -10.41 -10.82 8.43
N LEU A 107 -9.34 -11.61 8.55
CA LEU A 107 -9.40 -13.07 8.62
C LEU A 107 -9.80 -13.60 10.02
N SER A 108 -9.73 -12.74 11.06
CA SER A 108 -10.12 -13.12 12.43
C SER A 108 -11.63 -13.28 12.66
N LYS A 109 -12.45 -12.85 11.72
CA LYS A 109 -13.92 -12.91 11.74
C LYS A 109 -14.44 -12.99 10.31
N TRP A 110 -15.72 -13.35 10.12
CA TRP A 110 -16.33 -13.27 8.79
C TRP A 110 -16.37 -11.82 8.29
N THR A 111 -15.81 -11.58 7.13
CA THR A 111 -15.70 -10.23 6.55
C THR A 111 -15.78 -10.33 5.02
N LEU A 112 -16.47 -9.41 4.38
CA LEU A 112 -16.34 -9.15 2.95
C LEU A 112 -15.33 -8.02 2.75
N CYS A 113 -14.21 -8.35 2.13
CA CYS A 113 -13.13 -7.41 1.85
C CYS A 113 -13.16 -7.01 0.37
N LEU A 114 -13.26 -5.71 0.10
CA LEU A 114 -13.23 -5.15 -1.25
C LEU A 114 -11.97 -4.32 -1.40
N ILE A 115 -11.13 -4.62 -2.40
CA ILE A 115 -9.86 -3.92 -2.64
C ILE A 115 -9.75 -3.57 -4.12
N ASP A 116 -9.59 -2.29 -4.40
CA ASP A 116 -9.29 -1.81 -5.73
C ASP A 116 -7.77 -1.76 -5.93
N GLU A 117 -7.29 -2.21 -7.10
CA GLU A 117 -5.86 -2.24 -7.47
C GLU A 117 -4.96 -2.91 -6.40
N LEU A 118 -5.28 -4.15 -6.05
CA LEU A 118 -4.58 -4.92 -5.01
C LEU A 118 -3.04 -4.99 -5.21
N ASP A 119 -2.58 -4.93 -6.46
CA ASP A 119 -1.17 -5.00 -6.85
C ASP A 119 -0.43 -3.65 -6.79
N MET A 120 -1.12 -2.52 -6.60
CA MET A 120 -0.55 -1.17 -6.75
C MET A 120 0.67 -0.89 -5.85
N SER A 121 0.75 -1.53 -4.68
CA SER A 121 1.85 -1.31 -3.72
C SER A 121 2.52 -2.59 -3.25
N LEU A 122 2.13 -3.74 -3.78
CA LEU A 122 2.62 -5.04 -3.35
C LEU A 122 3.41 -5.74 -4.47
N HIS A 123 4.48 -6.41 -4.07
CA HIS A 123 5.17 -7.30 -5.00
C HIS A 123 4.24 -8.46 -5.40
N PRO A 124 4.18 -8.90 -6.67
CA PRO A 124 3.29 -9.97 -7.15
C PRO A 124 3.29 -11.24 -6.27
N LYS A 125 4.44 -11.60 -5.72
CA LYS A 125 4.55 -12.72 -4.78
C LYS A 125 3.69 -12.52 -3.53
N TYR A 126 3.61 -11.30 -3.00
CA TYR A 126 2.78 -11.00 -1.83
C TYR A 126 1.29 -11.01 -2.16
N VAL A 127 0.93 -10.54 -3.35
CA VAL A 127 -0.47 -10.62 -3.83
C VAL A 127 -0.92 -12.08 -3.91
N ARG A 128 -0.08 -12.97 -4.47
CA ARG A 128 -0.35 -14.41 -4.53
C ARG A 128 -0.52 -15.02 -3.14
N GLU A 129 0.38 -14.72 -2.21
CA GLU A 129 0.29 -15.22 -0.83
C GLU A 129 -0.96 -14.70 -0.12
N LEU A 130 -1.34 -13.44 -0.36
CA LEU A 130 -2.58 -12.90 0.19
C LEU A 130 -3.81 -13.68 -0.29
N VAL A 131 -3.94 -13.90 -1.60
CA VAL A 131 -5.04 -14.70 -2.15
C VAL A 131 -5.04 -16.10 -1.53
N ARG A 132 -3.85 -16.69 -1.33
CA ARG A 132 -3.70 -17.98 -0.67
C ARG A 132 -4.22 -17.98 0.77
N LEU A 133 -4.00 -16.90 1.54
CA LEU A 133 -4.54 -16.77 2.90
C LEU A 133 -6.06 -16.88 2.93
N PHE A 134 -6.76 -16.30 1.96
CA PHE A 134 -8.22 -16.38 1.86
C PHE A 134 -8.72 -17.76 1.43
N ARG A 135 -7.91 -18.52 0.69
CA ARG A 135 -8.27 -19.83 0.16
C ARG A 135 -7.96 -20.99 1.12
N ASP A 136 -7.02 -20.82 2.03
CA ASP A 136 -6.66 -21.86 3.00
C ASP A 136 -7.60 -21.82 4.21
N PRO A 137 -8.37 -22.91 4.48
CA PRO A 137 -9.27 -22.96 5.65
C PRO A 137 -8.56 -22.79 7.01
N LYS A 138 -7.23 -23.00 7.05
CA LYS A 138 -6.46 -22.79 8.29
C LYS A 138 -6.23 -21.33 8.59
N THR A 139 -6.02 -20.52 7.58
CA THR A 139 -5.81 -19.06 7.70
C THR A 139 -7.12 -18.28 7.62
N ASN A 140 -8.16 -18.85 6.98
CA ASN A 140 -9.50 -18.28 6.83
C ASN A 140 -10.60 -19.20 7.37
N PRO A 141 -10.59 -19.55 8.66
CA PRO A 141 -11.58 -20.45 9.27
C PRO A 141 -12.99 -19.85 9.28
N HIS A 142 -13.12 -18.54 9.19
CA HIS A 142 -14.39 -17.81 9.18
C HIS A 142 -14.97 -17.59 7.78
N GLN A 143 -14.28 -18.08 6.73
CA GLN A 143 -14.73 -17.95 5.32
C GLN A 143 -14.94 -16.50 4.88
N SER A 144 -14.05 -15.61 5.31
CA SER A 144 -14.01 -14.24 4.79
C SER A 144 -13.82 -14.24 3.29
N GLN A 145 -14.45 -13.29 2.61
CA GLN A 145 -14.40 -13.17 1.16
C GLN A 145 -13.53 -12.00 0.73
N LEU A 146 -12.76 -12.20 -0.34
CA LEU A 146 -11.95 -11.16 -0.97
C LEU A 146 -12.44 -10.95 -2.39
N ILE A 147 -12.87 -9.73 -2.70
CA ILE A 147 -13.15 -9.27 -4.06
C ILE A 147 -12.16 -8.14 -4.35
N PHE A 148 -11.44 -8.25 -5.45
CA PHE A 148 -10.42 -7.25 -5.78
C PHE A 148 -10.30 -7.03 -7.28
N SER A 149 -9.84 -5.84 -7.67
CA SER A 149 -9.32 -5.56 -8.99
C SER A 149 -7.80 -5.64 -8.99
N SER A 150 -7.20 -5.96 -10.14
CA SER A 150 -5.75 -6.03 -10.30
C SER A 150 -5.35 -5.94 -11.77
N HIS A 151 -4.20 -5.33 -12.03
CA HIS A 151 -3.53 -5.35 -13.33
C HIS A 151 -2.48 -6.48 -13.42
N ASP A 152 -2.26 -7.23 -12.34
CA ASP A 152 -1.30 -8.33 -12.32
C ASP A 152 -1.84 -9.59 -13.02
N VAL A 153 -1.54 -9.70 -14.30
CA VAL A 153 -1.92 -10.85 -15.13
C VAL A 153 -1.30 -12.17 -14.66
N THR A 154 -0.28 -12.14 -13.79
CA THR A 154 0.32 -13.37 -13.23
C THR A 154 -0.63 -14.13 -12.32
N LEU A 155 -1.67 -13.46 -11.81
CA LEU A 155 -2.75 -14.09 -11.04
C LEU A 155 -3.58 -15.07 -11.88
N MET A 156 -3.60 -14.89 -13.20
CA MET A 156 -4.22 -15.80 -14.17
C MET A 156 -3.27 -16.92 -14.62
N ALA A 157 -2.01 -16.89 -14.22
CA ALA A 157 -1.09 -17.99 -14.47
C ALA A 157 -1.69 -19.26 -13.83
N GLY A 158 -1.82 -20.31 -14.60
CA GLY A 158 -2.35 -21.59 -14.13
C GLY A 158 -1.57 -22.17 -12.94
N ILE A 159 -1.51 -23.48 -12.81
CA ILE A 159 -0.80 -24.14 -11.71
C ILE A 159 0.67 -23.68 -11.70
N GLY A 160 1.08 -23.01 -10.63
CA GLY A 160 2.47 -22.61 -10.43
C GLY A 160 3.40 -23.80 -10.16
N LEU A 161 4.71 -23.54 -10.03
CA LEU A 161 5.71 -24.57 -9.71
C LEU A 161 5.44 -25.27 -8.36
N ASP A 162 4.67 -24.62 -7.49
CA ASP A 162 4.19 -25.13 -6.21
C ASP A 162 2.94 -26.03 -6.32
N GLY A 163 2.45 -26.28 -7.54
CA GLY A 163 1.23 -27.05 -7.78
C GLY A 163 -0.07 -26.32 -7.44
N PHE A 164 0.00 -25.02 -7.14
CA PHE A 164 -1.14 -24.22 -6.68
C PHE A 164 -1.57 -23.22 -7.77
N SER A 165 -2.87 -23.26 -8.13
CA SER A 165 -3.49 -22.20 -8.94
C SER A 165 -3.92 -21.05 -8.04
N VAL A 166 -3.52 -19.81 -8.35
CA VAL A 166 -3.88 -18.63 -7.54
C VAL A 166 -5.38 -18.42 -7.53
N LEU A 167 -5.99 -18.44 -8.74
CA LEU A 167 -7.43 -18.27 -8.94
C LEU A 167 -7.97 -19.43 -9.76
N ASP A 168 -9.19 -19.83 -9.46
CA ASP A 168 -9.96 -20.74 -10.32
C ASP A 168 -10.61 -19.92 -11.45
N ARG A 169 -10.89 -20.56 -12.59
CA ARG A 169 -11.44 -19.90 -13.79
C ARG A 169 -12.76 -19.16 -13.56
N ASP A 170 -13.57 -19.61 -12.61
CA ASP A 170 -14.84 -19.01 -12.22
C ASP A 170 -14.67 -17.80 -11.28
N GLN A 171 -13.47 -17.60 -10.75
CA GLN A 171 -13.10 -16.45 -9.93
C GLN A 171 -12.52 -15.29 -10.77
N ILE A 172 -12.23 -15.52 -12.06
CA ILE A 172 -11.61 -14.52 -12.94
C ILE A 172 -12.69 -13.84 -13.77
N TRP A 173 -12.71 -12.51 -13.67
CA TRP A 173 -13.62 -11.63 -14.38
C TRP A 173 -12.84 -10.54 -15.09
N PHE A 174 -13.32 -10.13 -16.27
CA PHE A 174 -12.75 -9.05 -17.06
C PHE A 174 -13.69 -7.86 -17.08
N THR A 175 -13.10 -6.66 -17.05
CA THR A 175 -13.79 -5.41 -17.30
C THR A 175 -13.32 -4.83 -18.61
N GLU A 176 -14.23 -4.48 -19.50
CA GLU A 176 -13.93 -3.81 -20.76
C GLU A 176 -14.78 -2.55 -20.88
N LYS A 177 -14.17 -1.47 -21.36
CA LYS A 177 -14.88 -0.21 -21.63
C LYS A 177 -14.85 0.05 -23.12
N ASP A 178 -16.02 0.13 -23.73
CA ASP A 178 -16.17 0.56 -25.13
C ASP A 178 -15.69 1.99 -25.29
N SER A 179 -14.66 2.20 -26.09
CA SER A 179 -14.02 3.52 -26.28
C SER A 179 -14.94 4.52 -26.97
N ARG A 180 -15.96 4.06 -27.71
CA ARG A 180 -16.89 4.89 -28.47
C ARG A 180 -18.08 5.31 -27.63
N THR A 181 -18.65 4.40 -26.87
CA THR A 181 -19.88 4.63 -26.07
C THR A 181 -19.59 4.97 -24.62
N GLY A 182 -18.40 4.62 -24.12
CA GLY A 182 -18.03 4.75 -22.72
C GLY A 182 -18.71 3.70 -21.80
N GLN A 183 -19.47 2.77 -22.37
CA GLN A 183 -20.10 1.70 -21.59
C GLN A 183 -19.07 0.69 -21.12
N ALA A 184 -19.20 0.28 -19.85
CA ALA A 184 -18.35 -0.75 -19.26
C ALA A 184 -19.14 -2.06 -19.18
N GLU A 185 -18.46 -3.15 -19.53
CA GLU A 185 -18.96 -4.52 -19.42
C GLU A 185 -18.12 -5.30 -18.41
N LEU A 186 -18.79 -6.21 -17.68
CA LEU A 186 -18.16 -7.15 -16.76
C LEU A 186 -18.56 -8.56 -17.19
N PHE A 187 -17.57 -9.42 -17.48
CA PHE A 187 -17.83 -10.77 -17.93
C PHE A 187 -16.81 -11.79 -17.39
N PRO A 188 -17.23 -13.01 -17.06
CA PRO A 188 -16.35 -14.02 -16.50
C PRO A 188 -15.50 -14.72 -17.55
N LEU A 189 -14.31 -15.18 -17.17
CA LEU A 189 -13.46 -16.04 -18.02
C LEU A 189 -14.19 -17.30 -18.51
N THR A 190 -15.12 -17.82 -17.73
CA THR A 190 -15.91 -19.02 -18.08
C THR A 190 -16.81 -18.84 -19.30
N SER A 191 -17.11 -17.60 -19.70
CA SER A 191 -17.85 -17.32 -20.95
C SER A 191 -17.11 -17.78 -22.20
N PHE A 192 -15.80 -17.98 -22.15
CA PHE A 192 -14.95 -18.39 -23.28
C PHE A 192 -14.74 -19.90 -23.39
N HIS A 193 -15.44 -20.70 -22.61
CA HIS A 193 -15.35 -22.18 -22.63
C HIS A 193 -13.91 -22.71 -22.43
N VAL A 194 -13.11 -22.01 -21.62
CA VAL A 194 -11.70 -22.34 -21.37
C VAL A 194 -11.53 -23.68 -20.66
N ARG A 195 -10.44 -24.38 -20.96
CA ARG A 195 -10.05 -25.62 -20.28
C ARG A 195 -9.19 -25.29 -19.05
N ARG A 196 -9.13 -26.20 -18.08
CA ARG A 196 -8.32 -26.02 -16.86
C ARG A 196 -6.82 -25.99 -17.10
N ASP A 197 -6.37 -26.64 -18.19
CA ASP A 197 -4.95 -26.75 -18.57
C ASP A 197 -4.49 -25.63 -19.53
N GLU A 198 -5.37 -24.70 -19.89
CA GLU A 198 -5.01 -23.56 -20.72
C GLU A 198 -4.18 -22.52 -19.95
N ASN A 199 -3.28 -21.87 -20.67
CA ASN A 199 -2.54 -20.74 -20.16
C ASN A 199 -3.36 -19.45 -20.34
N TYR A 200 -4.16 -19.09 -19.34
CA TYR A 200 -5.05 -17.92 -19.38
C TYR A 200 -4.29 -16.62 -19.58
N MET A 201 -3.13 -16.44 -18.92
CA MET A 201 -2.29 -15.26 -19.06
C MET A 201 -1.83 -15.08 -20.52
N ARG A 202 -1.33 -16.14 -21.16
CA ARG A 202 -0.92 -16.09 -22.56
C ARG A 202 -2.08 -15.76 -23.49
N ASN A 203 -3.24 -16.39 -23.27
CA ASN A 203 -4.42 -16.16 -24.08
C ASN A 203 -4.94 -14.73 -23.93
N TYR A 204 -4.87 -14.17 -22.73
CA TYR A 204 -5.20 -12.77 -22.48
C TYR A 204 -4.31 -11.84 -23.30
N PHE A 205 -2.99 -11.98 -23.24
CA PHE A 205 -2.07 -11.17 -24.04
C PHE A 205 -2.24 -11.34 -25.55
N ASN A 206 -2.77 -12.47 -26.00
CA ASN A 206 -3.13 -12.71 -27.40
C ASN A 206 -4.50 -12.12 -27.77
N GLY A 207 -5.19 -11.45 -26.87
CA GLY A 207 -6.49 -10.82 -27.10
C GLY A 207 -7.67 -11.79 -27.17
N VAL A 208 -7.50 -13.05 -26.74
CA VAL A 208 -8.55 -14.09 -26.85
C VAL A 208 -9.77 -13.72 -26.03
N TYR A 209 -9.59 -13.00 -24.92
CA TYR A 209 -10.67 -12.65 -24.01
C TYR A 209 -11.14 -11.18 -24.13
N GLY A 210 -10.55 -10.37 -25.00
CA GLY A 210 -10.77 -8.93 -25.00
C GLY A 210 -10.15 -8.25 -23.80
N ALA A 211 -10.71 -7.13 -23.39
CA ALA A 211 -10.30 -6.34 -22.21
C ALA A 211 -8.81 -5.93 -22.21
N LEU A 212 -8.19 -5.83 -23.40
CA LEU A 212 -6.83 -5.36 -23.56
C LEU A 212 -6.83 -3.84 -23.82
N PRO A 213 -5.92 -3.08 -23.19
CA PRO A 213 -5.72 -1.69 -23.56
C PRO A 213 -5.17 -1.57 -24.99
N ASP A 214 -5.61 -0.56 -25.72
CA ASP A 214 -4.99 -0.21 -27.01
C ASP A 214 -3.60 0.41 -26.78
N ALA A 215 -2.58 -0.42 -26.89
CA ALA A 215 -1.19 -0.07 -26.56
C ALA A 215 -0.35 0.36 -27.78
N ARG A 216 -0.95 1.06 -28.78
CA ARG A 216 -0.24 1.60 -29.95
C ARG A 216 0.56 2.87 -29.64
N ILE A 217 1.10 2.97 -28.42
CA ILE A 217 1.85 4.14 -27.95
C ILE A 217 3.08 4.39 -28.84
N HIS A 218 3.81 3.33 -29.20
CA HIS A 218 5.00 3.44 -30.06
C HIS A 218 4.66 4.06 -31.42
N ASP A 219 3.60 3.61 -32.06
CA ASP A 219 3.21 4.11 -33.39
C ASP A 219 2.72 5.56 -33.32
N LEU A 220 1.99 5.90 -32.25
CA LEU A 220 1.55 7.27 -32.00
C LEU A 220 2.75 8.21 -31.77
N PHE A 221 3.77 7.78 -31.03
CA PHE A 221 4.99 8.55 -30.81
C PHE A 221 5.77 8.74 -32.12
N LEU A 222 5.92 7.70 -32.94
CA LEU A 222 6.58 7.83 -34.25
C LEU A 222 5.87 8.85 -35.15
N GLN A 223 4.54 8.81 -35.20
CA GLN A 223 3.75 9.77 -35.99
C GLN A 223 3.91 11.20 -35.47
N THR A 224 3.88 11.37 -34.14
CA THR A 224 4.01 12.69 -33.51
C THR A 224 5.41 13.27 -33.73
N LEU A 225 6.47 12.46 -33.54
CA LEU A 225 7.85 12.90 -33.75
C LEU A 225 8.09 13.30 -35.23
N ALA A 226 7.59 12.50 -36.19
CA ALA A 226 7.69 12.85 -37.59
C ALA A 226 7.02 14.17 -37.93
N SER A 227 5.90 14.52 -37.30
CA SER A 227 5.22 15.80 -37.52
C SER A 227 5.97 17.00 -36.91
N LEU A 228 6.77 16.79 -35.85
CA LEU A 228 7.61 17.86 -35.26
C LEU A 228 8.86 18.17 -36.09
N ASP A 229 9.36 17.19 -36.86
CA ASP A 229 10.53 17.40 -37.74
C ASP A 229 10.17 18.15 -39.07
N GLU A 230 8.86 18.31 -39.36
CA GLU A 230 8.36 19.02 -40.56
C GLU A 230 8.07 20.53 -40.30
N GLU A 231 8.14 21.01 -39.06
CA GLU A 231 8.01 22.42 -38.65
C GLU A 231 9.39 23.10 -38.50
#